data_9e760004ca757395fddc311d562be3f7
#
_entry.id   9e760004ca757395fddc311d562be3f7
#
_cell.length_a   1.000
_cell.length_b   1.000
_cell.length_c   1.000
_cell.angle_alpha   90.00
_cell.angle_beta   90.00
_cell.angle_gamma   90.00
#
_symmetry.space_group_name_H-M   'P 1'
#
loop_
_entity.id
_entity.type
_entity.pdbx_description
1 polymer ?
#
loop_
_entity_poly.entity_id
_entity_poly.type
_entity_poly.pdbx_seq_one_letter_code
_entity_poly.pdbx_strand_id
1 'polypeptide(L)'
;MKVISQFIEMFGNPLSQVQRYPLEKLGDCCVLNPRRPSISLSDTDMISFVPMPSVSENGYLQDVADEEYGKVKKGFTYFENNDVLFAKITPCMENGKGAIAQELTNGIGMGSTEFHVLRPIEGKSNSYWLLVLTRMPIFRERASKNMSGTGGQKRVGAPFLDNFMVGLPPIEEQNRFEEIYKQADKSKFELRKSIDMSFNNYIRLGI
;
A
#
# COMPACT_ATOMS: atom_id res chain seq x y z
N MET A 1 0.62 6.57 -13.89
CA MET A 1 1.50 7.71 -14.19
C MET A 1 1.03 9.04 -13.63
N LYS A 2 -0.24 9.46 -13.81
CA LYS A 2 -0.73 10.77 -13.30
C LYS A 2 -0.55 11.00 -11.78
N VAL A 3 -0.80 10.00 -10.93
CA VAL A 3 -0.71 10.15 -9.47
C VAL A 3 0.71 10.41 -8.97
N ILE A 4 1.72 9.68 -9.49
CA ILE A 4 3.13 9.93 -9.13
C ILE A 4 3.58 11.30 -9.62
N SER A 5 3.16 11.74 -10.81
CA SER A 5 3.46 13.09 -11.31
C SER A 5 2.86 14.16 -10.41
N GLN A 6 1.61 13.99 -9.97
CA GLN A 6 0.95 14.90 -9.04
C GLN A 6 1.64 14.92 -7.67
N PHE A 7 2.08 13.76 -7.18
CA PHE A 7 2.85 13.65 -5.95
C PHE A 7 4.15 14.46 -6.04
N ILE A 8 4.89 14.31 -7.15
CA ILE A 8 6.14 15.04 -7.37
C ILE A 8 5.90 16.55 -7.52
N GLU A 9 4.82 16.95 -8.17
CA GLU A 9 4.44 18.36 -8.31
C GLU A 9 4.16 19.00 -6.94
N MET A 10 3.41 18.31 -6.08
CA MET A 10 3.04 18.83 -4.75
C MET A 10 4.22 18.82 -3.78
N PHE A 11 4.94 17.70 -3.71
CA PHE A 11 5.93 17.45 -2.66
C PHE A 11 7.39 17.57 -3.13
N GLY A 12 7.62 17.70 -4.42
CA GLY A 12 8.95 17.50 -4.99
C GLY A 12 9.31 16.01 -5.01
N ASN A 13 10.55 15.71 -5.37
CA ASN A 13 11.07 14.35 -5.23
C ASN A 13 11.54 14.13 -3.78
N PRO A 14 10.81 13.35 -2.94
CA PRO A 14 11.15 13.18 -1.51
C PRO A 14 12.47 12.44 -1.30
N LEU A 15 13.12 11.98 -2.37
CA LEU A 15 14.38 11.26 -2.38
C LEU A 15 15.50 12.06 -3.05
N SER A 16 15.26 13.31 -3.38
CA SER A 16 16.25 14.23 -3.93
C SER A 16 17.30 14.60 -2.87
N GLN A 17 18.50 14.99 -3.30
CA GLN A 17 19.51 15.55 -2.40
C GLN A 17 19.10 16.93 -1.86
N VAL A 18 18.35 17.70 -2.66
CA VAL A 18 17.75 18.96 -2.22
C VAL A 18 16.30 18.70 -1.86
N GLN A 19 16.02 18.76 -0.56
CA GLN A 19 14.68 18.48 -0.04
C GLN A 19 13.87 19.77 0.12
N ARG A 20 12.59 19.69 -0.23
CA ARG A 20 11.60 20.75 0.01
C ARG A 20 11.14 20.80 1.48
N TYR A 21 11.17 19.63 2.13
CA TYR A 21 10.70 19.44 3.51
C TYR A 21 11.80 18.87 4.40
N PRO A 22 11.67 18.98 5.72
CA PRO A 22 12.58 18.36 6.66
C PRO A 22 12.76 16.88 6.41
N LEU A 23 14.00 16.40 6.57
CA LEU A 23 14.31 14.98 6.44
C LEU A 23 13.94 14.25 7.72
N GLU A 24 13.15 13.21 7.59
CA GLU A 24 12.73 12.29 8.66
C GLU A 24 13.06 10.85 8.26
N LYS A 25 13.22 9.97 9.25
CA LYS A 25 13.25 8.53 9.00
C LYS A 25 11.84 8.02 8.71
N LEU A 26 11.70 7.09 7.77
CA LEU A 26 10.39 6.47 7.48
C LEU A 26 9.82 5.77 8.72
N GLY A 27 10.67 5.18 9.57
CA GLY A 27 10.27 4.59 10.85
C GLY A 27 9.73 5.60 11.87
N ASP A 28 10.07 6.89 11.73
CA ASP A 28 9.48 7.97 12.54
C ASP A 28 8.16 8.50 11.94
N CYS A 29 7.87 8.16 10.68
CA CYS A 29 6.65 8.56 9.98
C CYS A 29 5.53 7.52 10.10
N CYS A 30 5.85 6.25 10.33
CA CYS A 30 4.87 5.18 10.43
C CYS A 30 5.33 4.11 11.44
N VAL A 31 4.37 3.37 12.00
CA VAL A 31 4.68 2.16 12.77
C VAL A 31 4.91 1.01 11.79
N LEU A 32 6.15 0.55 11.71
CA LEU A 32 6.52 -0.55 10.83
C LEU A 32 6.20 -1.90 11.50
N ASN A 33 5.45 -2.75 10.79
CA ASN A 33 5.01 -4.07 11.24
C ASN A 33 4.36 -4.03 12.63
N PRO A 34 3.23 -3.34 12.80
CA PRO A 34 2.56 -3.19 14.07
C PRO A 34 2.24 -4.56 14.69
N ARG A 35 2.45 -4.68 15.99
CA ARG A 35 2.10 -5.90 16.72
C ARG A 35 0.59 -6.06 16.75
N ARG A 36 0.12 -7.29 16.53
CA ARG A 36 -1.28 -7.63 16.70
C ARG A 36 -1.68 -7.47 18.18
N PRO A 37 -2.71 -6.66 18.47
CA PRO A 37 -3.24 -6.54 19.83
C PRO A 37 -4.00 -7.81 20.22
N SER A 38 -4.50 -7.85 21.45
CA SER A 38 -5.53 -8.84 21.84
C SER A 38 -6.80 -8.54 21.04
N ILE A 39 -7.27 -9.53 20.29
CA ILE A 39 -8.44 -9.41 19.43
C ILE A 39 -9.58 -10.21 20.07
N SER A 40 -10.72 -9.57 20.30
CA SER A 40 -11.92 -10.17 20.89
C SER A 40 -12.82 -10.79 19.81
N LEU A 41 -12.24 -11.57 18.90
CA LEU A 41 -12.96 -12.36 17.91
C LEU A 41 -12.95 -13.84 18.27
N SER A 42 -14.07 -14.52 18.02
CA SER A 42 -14.15 -15.98 18.08
C SER A 42 -13.44 -16.61 16.87
N ASP A 43 -13.13 -17.89 16.95
CA ASP A 43 -12.45 -18.59 15.87
C ASP A 43 -13.30 -18.71 14.59
N THR A 44 -14.61 -18.54 14.70
CA THR A 44 -15.58 -18.60 13.59
C THR A 44 -15.92 -17.22 13.00
N ASP A 45 -15.45 -16.14 13.64
CA ASP A 45 -15.67 -14.79 13.09
C ASP A 45 -14.87 -14.61 11.81
N MET A 46 -15.50 -13.96 10.84
CA MET A 46 -14.88 -13.71 9.53
C MET A 46 -13.98 -12.47 9.57
N ILE A 47 -12.84 -12.55 8.92
CA ILE A 47 -11.92 -11.42 8.70
C ILE A 47 -11.42 -11.45 7.27
N SER A 48 -10.96 -10.32 6.78
CA SER A 48 -10.39 -10.25 5.43
C SER A 48 -9.04 -10.97 5.33
N PHE A 49 -8.92 -11.84 4.32
CA PHE A 49 -7.67 -12.54 4.01
C PHE A 49 -7.05 -12.03 2.70
N VAL A 50 -5.81 -11.54 2.78
CA VAL A 50 -5.12 -10.90 1.66
C VAL A 50 -3.84 -11.67 1.30
N PRO A 51 -3.90 -12.65 0.40
CA PRO A 51 -2.70 -13.28 -0.13
C PRO A 51 -1.96 -12.32 -1.09
N MET A 52 -0.70 -12.61 -1.43
CA MET A 52 0.10 -11.76 -2.30
C MET A 52 -0.54 -11.48 -3.69
N PRO A 53 -1.25 -12.41 -4.35
CA PRO A 53 -1.95 -12.10 -5.60
C PRO A 53 -3.02 -11.02 -5.47
N SER A 54 -3.66 -10.89 -4.31
CA SER A 54 -4.70 -9.88 -4.09
C SER A 54 -4.16 -8.45 -3.94
N VAL A 55 -2.84 -8.25 -3.93
CA VAL A 55 -2.23 -6.92 -3.95
C VAL A 55 -1.73 -6.62 -5.36
N SER A 56 -2.26 -5.56 -5.96
CA SER A 56 -1.93 -5.18 -7.33
C SER A 56 -0.66 -4.33 -7.42
N GLU A 57 -0.09 -4.29 -8.63
CA GLU A 57 0.99 -3.35 -8.98
C GLU A 57 0.48 -1.91 -9.17
N ASN A 58 -0.83 -1.72 -9.18
CA ASN A 58 -1.50 -0.42 -9.35
C ASN A 58 -1.90 0.25 -8.03
N GLY A 59 -1.67 -0.39 -6.88
CA GLY A 59 -1.92 0.20 -5.57
C GLY A 59 -3.27 -0.15 -4.96
N TYR A 60 -3.90 -1.22 -5.40
CA TYR A 60 -5.24 -1.63 -4.96
C TYR A 60 -5.24 -3.06 -4.42
N LEU A 61 -6.17 -3.32 -3.50
CA LEU A 61 -6.60 -4.67 -3.19
C LEU A 61 -7.61 -5.12 -4.24
N GLN A 62 -7.53 -6.39 -4.62
CA GLN A 62 -8.44 -7.04 -5.57
C GLN A 62 -8.69 -8.47 -5.11
N ASP A 63 -9.90 -8.97 -5.34
CA ASP A 63 -10.28 -10.35 -5.03
C ASP A 63 -9.96 -10.76 -3.59
N VAL A 64 -10.24 -9.84 -2.63
CA VAL A 64 -10.09 -10.12 -1.19
C VAL A 64 -11.20 -11.07 -0.77
N ALA A 65 -10.83 -12.19 -0.17
CA ALA A 65 -11.76 -13.14 0.41
C ALA A 65 -11.82 -12.99 1.92
N ASP A 66 -12.93 -13.40 2.51
CA ASP A 66 -13.03 -13.53 3.95
C ASP A 66 -12.70 -14.96 4.38
N GLU A 67 -12.03 -15.08 5.52
CA GLU A 67 -11.69 -16.34 6.16
C GLU A 67 -12.04 -16.34 7.64
N GLU A 68 -12.32 -17.51 8.19
CA GLU A 68 -12.50 -17.66 9.64
C GLU A 68 -11.22 -17.29 10.39
N TYR A 69 -11.33 -16.42 11.38
CA TYR A 69 -10.19 -15.94 12.17
C TYR A 69 -9.34 -17.09 12.74
N GLY A 70 -9.99 -18.15 13.21
CA GLY A 70 -9.31 -19.33 13.74
C GLY A 70 -8.32 -19.99 12.78
N LYS A 71 -8.60 -19.96 11.47
CA LYS A 71 -7.75 -20.55 10.43
C LYS A 71 -6.52 -19.71 10.12
N VAL A 72 -6.62 -18.38 10.25
CA VAL A 72 -5.59 -17.46 9.80
C VAL A 72 -4.94 -16.62 10.91
N LYS A 73 -5.36 -16.76 12.14
CA LYS A 73 -4.81 -16.04 13.31
C LYS A 73 -3.33 -16.33 13.60
N LYS A 74 -2.74 -17.38 13.01
CA LYS A 74 -1.33 -17.73 13.15
C LYS A 74 -0.69 -17.96 11.78
N GLY A 75 0.58 -17.58 11.65
CA GLY A 75 1.35 -17.82 10.42
C GLY A 75 1.14 -16.78 9.32
N PHE A 76 0.39 -15.71 9.58
CA PHE A 76 0.11 -14.64 8.63
C PHE A 76 0.44 -13.28 9.21
N THR A 77 0.62 -12.29 8.34
CA THR A 77 0.85 -10.90 8.72
C THR A 77 -0.48 -10.23 9.07
N TYR A 78 -0.52 -9.61 10.25
CA TYR A 78 -1.67 -8.83 10.72
C TYR A 78 -1.62 -7.39 10.24
N PHE A 79 -2.78 -6.82 9.91
CA PHE A 79 -2.97 -5.41 9.58
C PHE A 79 -4.42 -4.97 9.83
N GLU A 80 -4.66 -3.68 9.84
CA GLU A 80 -5.96 -3.05 10.04
C GLU A 80 -6.31 -2.12 8.88
N ASN A 81 -7.54 -1.59 8.88
CA ASN A 81 -7.93 -0.55 7.95
C ASN A 81 -6.94 0.65 8.00
N ASN A 82 -6.63 1.19 6.85
CA ASN A 82 -5.68 2.27 6.61
C ASN A 82 -4.19 1.90 6.74
N ASP A 83 -3.83 0.66 7.08
CA ASP A 83 -2.46 0.20 6.96
C ASP A 83 -2.05 0.10 5.48
N VAL A 84 -0.78 0.40 5.19
CA VAL A 84 -0.20 0.22 3.85
C VAL A 84 0.54 -1.11 3.81
N LEU A 85 0.12 -2.00 2.91
CA LEU A 85 0.78 -3.25 2.63
C LEU A 85 1.87 -3.02 1.58
N PHE A 86 3.11 -3.31 1.92
CA PHE A 86 4.27 -3.23 1.06
C PHE A 86 4.84 -4.62 0.83
N ALA A 87 4.81 -5.11 -0.41
CA ALA A 87 5.44 -6.38 -0.75
C ALA A 87 6.96 -6.27 -0.57
N LYS A 88 7.57 -7.18 0.20
CA LYS A 88 9.01 -7.14 0.48
C LYS A 88 9.84 -8.09 -0.36
N ILE A 89 9.21 -9.07 -1.04
CA ILE A 89 9.88 -10.15 -1.78
C ILE A 89 10.00 -9.86 -3.27
N THR A 90 11.07 -10.31 -3.90
CA THR A 90 11.27 -10.39 -5.36
C THR A 90 10.24 -11.33 -6.02
N PRO A 91 9.67 -10.99 -7.19
CA PRO A 91 9.75 -9.72 -7.92
C PRO A 91 8.65 -8.73 -7.52
N CYS A 92 7.83 -9.07 -6.54
CA CYS A 92 6.64 -8.30 -6.16
C CYS A 92 7.00 -6.87 -5.73
N MET A 93 8.09 -6.70 -4.98
CA MET A 93 8.57 -5.38 -4.55
C MET A 93 9.02 -4.53 -5.74
N GLU A 94 9.82 -5.10 -6.62
CA GLU A 94 10.33 -4.41 -7.80
C GLU A 94 9.22 -4.01 -8.76
N ASN A 95 8.15 -4.80 -8.84
CA ASN A 95 6.97 -4.49 -9.62
C ASN A 95 6.06 -3.46 -8.95
N GLY A 96 6.33 -3.09 -7.68
CA GLY A 96 5.57 -2.08 -6.94
C GLY A 96 4.24 -2.58 -6.39
N LYS A 97 4.13 -3.88 -6.10
CA LYS A 97 2.97 -4.41 -5.38
C LYS A 97 2.87 -3.79 -3.99
N GLY A 98 1.77 -3.12 -3.75
CA GLY A 98 1.42 -2.48 -2.48
C GLY A 98 0.02 -1.91 -2.56
N ALA A 99 -0.67 -1.81 -1.44
CA ALA A 99 -2.04 -1.29 -1.37
C ALA A 99 -2.32 -0.74 0.03
N ILE A 100 -3.31 0.14 0.12
CA ILE A 100 -3.92 0.50 1.41
C ILE A 100 -4.96 -0.58 1.73
N ALA A 101 -4.89 -1.12 2.94
CA ALA A 101 -5.91 -2.00 3.47
C ALA A 101 -7.16 -1.19 3.80
N GLN A 102 -8.26 -1.45 3.11
CA GLN A 102 -9.52 -0.72 3.27
C GLN A 102 -10.70 -1.69 3.19
N GLU A 103 -11.82 -1.31 3.83
CA GLU A 103 -13.08 -2.07 3.81
C GLU A 103 -12.90 -3.51 4.30
N LEU A 104 -12.00 -3.71 5.26
CA LEU A 104 -11.75 -5.02 5.83
C LEU A 104 -12.92 -5.46 6.72
N THR A 105 -13.31 -6.72 6.60
CA THR A 105 -14.31 -7.35 7.46
C THR A 105 -13.84 -7.32 8.92
N ASN A 106 -14.67 -6.81 9.81
CA ASN A 106 -14.33 -6.50 11.20
C ASN A 106 -13.12 -5.55 11.38
N GLY A 107 -12.76 -4.78 10.33
CA GLY A 107 -11.64 -3.84 10.35
C GLY A 107 -10.26 -4.48 10.38
N ILE A 108 -10.17 -5.80 10.26
CA ILE A 108 -8.95 -6.60 10.46
C ILE A 108 -8.65 -7.44 9.23
N GLY A 109 -7.37 -7.48 8.88
CA GLY A 109 -6.88 -8.37 7.85
C GLY A 109 -5.70 -9.24 8.31
N MET A 110 -5.64 -10.43 7.76
CA MET A 110 -4.49 -11.32 7.79
C MET A 110 -4.03 -11.59 6.36
N GLY A 111 -2.75 -11.71 6.13
CA GLY A 111 -2.26 -11.90 4.76
C GLY A 111 -0.86 -12.47 4.67
N SER A 112 -0.31 -12.39 3.48
CA SER A 112 1.01 -12.95 3.18
C SER A 112 2.09 -12.48 4.17
N THR A 113 2.91 -13.41 4.66
CA THR A 113 4.09 -13.09 5.46
C THR A 113 5.16 -12.30 4.67
N GLU A 114 4.98 -12.18 3.36
CA GLU A 114 5.85 -11.40 2.49
C GLU A 114 5.44 -9.93 2.35
N PHE A 115 4.58 -9.42 3.26
CA PHE A 115 4.33 -7.99 3.45
C PHE A 115 5.17 -7.41 4.58
N HIS A 116 5.60 -6.16 4.41
CA HIS A 116 5.73 -5.20 5.49
C HIS A 116 4.44 -4.39 5.59
N VAL A 117 4.07 -4.07 6.81
CA VAL A 117 2.90 -3.23 7.11
C VAL A 117 3.40 -1.88 7.62
N LEU A 118 2.95 -0.81 6.98
CA LEU A 118 3.25 0.56 7.40
C LEU A 118 1.96 1.20 7.89
N ARG A 119 1.84 1.38 9.19
CA ARG A 119 0.71 2.06 9.83
C ARG A 119 1.01 3.54 9.98
N PRO A 120 0.24 4.44 9.36
CA PRO A 120 0.44 5.87 9.53
C PRO A 120 0.43 6.29 11.00
N ILE A 121 1.24 7.28 11.36
CA ILE A 121 1.19 7.93 12.67
C ILE A 121 0.32 9.18 12.54
N GLU A 122 -0.73 9.25 13.34
CA GLU A 122 -1.65 10.39 13.38
C GLU A 122 -0.91 11.71 13.54
N GLY A 123 -1.27 12.69 12.72
CA GLY A 123 -0.62 14.00 12.68
C GLY A 123 0.75 14.04 11.99
N LYS A 124 1.33 12.90 11.63
CA LYS A 124 2.62 12.82 10.91
C LYS A 124 2.48 12.36 9.47
N SER A 125 1.77 11.26 9.24
CA SER A 125 1.63 10.72 7.89
C SER A 125 0.23 10.17 7.64
N ASN A 126 -0.14 10.04 6.37
CA ASN A 126 -1.33 9.32 5.95
C ASN A 126 -1.00 8.17 4.97
N SER A 127 -1.96 7.27 4.80
CA SER A 127 -1.79 6.04 4.01
C SER A 127 -1.50 6.32 2.54
N TYR A 128 -2.08 7.36 1.96
CA TYR A 128 -1.93 7.69 0.54
C TYR A 128 -0.53 8.21 0.24
N TRP A 129 0.02 9.06 1.13
CA TRP A 129 1.40 9.53 1.02
C TRP A 129 2.38 8.36 1.13
N LEU A 130 2.21 7.48 2.13
CA LEU A 130 3.04 6.29 2.33
C LEU A 130 2.96 5.33 1.14
N LEU A 131 1.75 5.08 0.61
CA LEU A 131 1.54 4.20 -0.54
C LEU A 131 2.29 4.73 -1.76
N VAL A 132 2.10 6.00 -2.11
CA VAL A 132 2.73 6.56 -3.31
C VAL A 132 4.24 6.66 -3.15
N LEU A 133 4.74 7.08 -1.98
CA LEU A 133 6.16 7.10 -1.65
C LEU A 133 6.82 5.73 -1.91
N THR A 134 6.28 4.67 -1.32
CA THR A 134 6.84 3.31 -1.42
C THR A 134 6.74 2.72 -2.83
N ARG A 135 5.81 3.23 -3.65
CA ARG A 135 5.63 2.81 -5.05
C ARG A 135 6.41 3.65 -6.05
N MET A 136 7.08 4.73 -5.64
CA MET A 136 7.94 5.51 -6.53
C MET A 136 9.06 4.65 -7.12
N PRO A 137 9.33 4.74 -8.44
CA PRO A 137 10.41 3.95 -9.07
C PRO A 137 11.76 4.10 -8.37
N ILE A 138 12.12 5.31 -7.96
CA ILE A 138 13.39 5.58 -7.27
C ILE A 138 13.44 4.96 -5.86
N PHE A 139 12.29 4.90 -5.14
CA PHE A 139 12.22 4.19 -3.85
C PHE A 139 12.47 2.71 -4.05
N ARG A 140 11.77 2.10 -5.00
CA ARG A 140 11.90 0.67 -5.34
C ARG A 140 13.30 0.31 -5.82
N GLU A 141 13.93 1.17 -6.60
CA GLU A 141 15.33 0.97 -7.04
C GLU A 141 16.29 0.94 -5.84
N ARG A 142 16.14 1.88 -4.90
CA ARG A 142 16.95 1.89 -3.67
C ARG A 142 16.67 0.68 -2.80
N ALA A 143 15.41 0.29 -2.65
CA ALA A 143 14.99 -0.89 -1.91
C ALA A 143 15.59 -2.18 -2.53
N SER A 144 15.52 -2.32 -3.85
CA SER A 144 16.07 -3.46 -4.59
C SER A 144 17.57 -3.63 -4.37
N LYS A 145 18.33 -2.53 -4.34
CA LYS A 145 19.79 -2.55 -4.06
C LYS A 145 20.13 -2.99 -2.63
N ASN A 146 19.15 -2.92 -1.71
CA ASN A 146 19.30 -3.29 -0.29
C ASN A 146 18.59 -4.60 0.07
N MET A 147 18.14 -5.37 -0.92
CA MET A 147 17.56 -6.68 -0.68
C MET A 147 18.61 -7.73 -0.33
N SER A 148 18.28 -8.61 0.60
CA SER A 148 19.07 -9.76 0.99
C SER A 148 18.35 -11.08 0.71
N GLY A 149 19.09 -12.16 0.58
CA GLY A 149 18.59 -13.50 0.27
C GLY A 149 19.27 -14.13 -0.95
N THR A 150 18.91 -15.35 -1.29
CA THR A 150 19.50 -16.15 -2.36
C THR A 150 18.44 -16.70 -3.31
N GLY A 151 18.86 -17.18 -4.49
CA GLY A 151 18.00 -17.97 -5.38
C GLY A 151 16.76 -17.23 -5.92
N GLY A 152 16.85 -15.94 -6.18
CA GLY A 152 15.70 -15.16 -6.68
C GLY A 152 14.63 -14.84 -5.62
N GLN A 153 14.86 -15.23 -4.36
CA GLN A 153 13.96 -14.93 -3.24
C GLN A 153 14.59 -13.89 -2.30
N LYS A 154 14.93 -12.73 -2.84
CA LYS A 154 15.44 -11.60 -2.05
C LYS A 154 14.30 -10.85 -1.38
N ARG A 155 14.60 -10.23 -0.23
CA ARG A 155 13.63 -9.45 0.55
C ARG A 155 14.24 -8.15 1.03
N VAL A 156 13.43 -7.10 1.03
CA VAL A 156 13.76 -5.84 1.71
C VAL A 156 13.62 -6.06 3.22
N GLY A 157 14.68 -5.77 3.97
CA GLY A 157 14.65 -5.89 5.43
C GLY A 157 13.93 -4.70 6.09
N ALA A 158 13.26 -4.93 7.22
CA ALA A 158 12.65 -3.88 8.02
C ALA A 158 13.62 -2.75 8.42
N PRO A 159 14.90 -3.02 8.80
CA PRO A 159 15.86 -1.96 9.12
C PRO A 159 16.14 -0.99 7.96
N PHE A 160 16.03 -1.45 6.70
CA PHE A 160 16.16 -0.56 5.55
C PHE A 160 15.01 0.45 5.52
N LEU A 161 13.76 -0.03 5.68
CA LEU A 161 12.58 0.85 5.70
C LEU A 161 12.62 1.80 6.89
N ASP A 162 12.94 1.29 8.07
CA ASP A 162 13.01 2.07 9.31
C ASP A 162 13.96 3.27 9.20
N ASN A 163 15.16 3.06 8.63
CA ASN A 163 16.19 4.08 8.50
C ASN A 163 16.14 4.86 7.17
N PHE A 164 15.15 4.61 6.33
CA PHE A 164 15.05 5.27 5.03
C PHE A 164 14.68 6.75 5.20
N MET A 165 15.54 7.66 4.72
CA MET A 165 15.35 9.10 4.85
C MET A 165 14.43 9.65 3.77
N VAL A 166 13.42 10.41 4.16
CA VAL A 166 12.42 11.03 3.28
C VAL A 166 12.18 12.48 3.67
N GLY A 167 11.86 13.34 2.72
CA GLY A 167 11.31 14.66 3.01
C GLY A 167 9.85 14.51 3.44
N LEU A 168 9.53 14.87 4.68
CA LEU A 168 8.18 14.72 5.24
C LEU A 168 7.37 16.02 5.09
N PRO A 169 6.32 16.03 4.21
CA PRO A 169 5.42 17.17 4.10
C PRO A 169 4.53 17.32 5.34
N PRO A 170 4.04 18.52 5.65
CA PRO A 170 3.00 18.72 6.66
C PRO A 170 1.77 17.83 6.39
N ILE A 171 1.10 17.38 7.45
CA ILE A 171 -0.04 16.46 7.34
C ILE A 171 -1.20 17.07 6.53
N GLU A 172 -1.39 18.38 6.60
CA GLU A 172 -2.43 19.09 5.83
C GLU A 172 -2.18 19.00 4.32
N GLU A 173 -0.92 19.04 3.88
CA GLU A 173 -0.58 18.87 2.47
C GLU A 173 -0.75 17.42 2.03
N GLN A 174 -0.40 16.46 2.88
CA GLN A 174 -0.64 15.04 2.63
C GLN A 174 -2.15 14.72 2.51
N ASN A 175 -2.98 15.31 3.38
CA ASN A 175 -4.44 15.15 3.33
C ASN A 175 -5.04 15.77 2.07
N ARG A 176 -4.52 16.92 1.63
CA ARG A 176 -4.93 17.50 0.33
C ARG A 176 -4.56 16.58 -0.85
N PHE A 177 -3.40 15.94 -0.78
CA PHE A 177 -3.00 14.95 -1.80
C PHE A 177 -3.92 13.72 -1.78
N GLU A 178 -4.32 13.23 -0.61
CA GLU A 178 -5.29 12.15 -0.46
C GLU A 178 -6.61 12.45 -1.17
N GLU A 179 -7.14 13.67 -1.00
CA GLU A 179 -8.37 14.10 -1.70
C GLU A 179 -8.21 14.05 -3.22
N ILE A 180 -7.08 14.56 -3.74
CA ILE A 180 -6.76 14.51 -5.17
C ILE A 180 -6.66 13.07 -5.66
N TYR A 181 -6.00 12.20 -4.88
CA TYR A 181 -5.86 10.78 -5.19
C TYR A 181 -7.23 10.11 -5.31
N LYS A 182 -8.10 10.29 -4.29
CA LYS A 182 -9.45 9.72 -4.26
C LYS A 182 -10.30 10.20 -5.43
N GLN A 183 -10.23 11.49 -5.78
CA GLN A 183 -10.94 12.03 -6.95
C GLN A 183 -10.45 11.42 -8.26
N ALA A 184 -9.13 11.25 -8.42
CA ALA A 184 -8.55 10.63 -9.61
C ALA A 184 -8.97 9.16 -9.75
N ASP A 185 -9.05 8.43 -8.65
CA ASP A 185 -9.49 7.03 -8.66
C ASP A 185 -10.98 6.90 -8.96
N LYS A 186 -11.83 7.73 -8.38
CA LYS A 186 -13.26 7.78 -8.71
C LYS A 186 -13.47 8.04 -10.21
N SER A 187 -12.75 9.00 -10.75
CA SER A 187 -12.83 9.33 -12.19
C SER A 187 -12.39 8.16 -13.09
N LYS A 188 -11.35 7.41 -12.70
CA LYS A 188 -10.93 6.21 -13.43
C LYS A 188 -11.98 5.10 -13.37
N PHE A 189 -12.58 4.90 -12.20
CA PHE A 189 -13.63 3.90 -12.01
C PHE A 189 -14.85 4.20 -12.89
N GLU A 190 -15.33 5.45 -12.88
CA GLU A 190 -16.47 5.87 -13.72
C GLU A 190 -16.16 5.74 -15.21
N LEU A 191 -14.95 6.08 -15.62
CA LEU A 191 -14.52 5.92 -17.02
C LEU A 191 -14.51 4.45 -17.45
N ARG A 192 -13.97 3.54 -16.61
CA ARG A 192 -13.99 2.10 -16.89
C ARG A 192 -15.41 1.58 -17.02
N LYS A 193 -16.28 1.92 -16.06
CA LYS A 193 -17.69 1.54 -16.09
C LYS A 193 -18.40 2.02 -17.37
N SER A 194 -18.11 3.24 -17.81
CA SER A 194 -18.65 3.79 -19.07
C SER A 194 -18.16 3.02 -20.29
N ILE A 195 -16.87 2.67 -20.33
CA ILE A 195 -16.28 1.86 -21.43
C ILE A 195 -16.92 0.46 -21.46
N ASP A 196 -17.04 -0.21 -20.31
CA ASP A 196 -17.62 -1.54 -20.20
C ASP A 196 -19.09 -1.55 -20.64
N MET A 197 -19.87 -0.53 -20.24
CA MET A 197 -21.25 -0.39 -20.69
C MET A 197 -21.35 -0.14 -22.22
N SER A 198 -20.46 0.69 -22.77
CA SER A 198 -20.42 0.94 -24.20
C SER A 198 -20.04 -0.33 -24.99
N PHE A 199 -19.07 -1.08 -24.50
CA PHE A 199 -18.63 -2.32 -25.10
C PHE A 199 -19.75 -3.40 -25.07
N ASN A 200 -20.44 -3.54 -23.93
CA ASN A 200 -21.57 -4.47 -23.80
C ASN A 200 -22.74 -4.10 -24.72
N ASN A 201 -23.00 -2.79 -24.90
CA ASN A 201 -24.02 -2.33 -25.85
C ASN A 201 -23.62 -2.63 -27.29
N TYR A 202 -22.33 -2.48 -27.64
CA TYR A 202 -21.79 -2.80 -28.98
C TYR A 202 -21.98 -4.29 -29.30
N ILE A 203 -21.66 -5.19 -28.38
CA ILE A 203 -21.85 -6.64 -28.51
C ILE A 203 -23.35 -6.98 -28.66
N ARG A 204 -24.26 -6.32 -27.91
CA ARG A 204 -25.69 -6.57 -27.99
C ARG A 204 -26.31 -6.12 -29.33
N LEU A 205 -25.72 -5.12 -29.97
CA LEU A 205 -26.19 -4.63 -31.27
C LEU A 205 -25.63 -5.41 -32.46
N GLY A 206 -24.75 -6.41 -32.22
CA GLY A 206 -24.22 -7.29 -33.27
C GLY A 206 -23.34 -6.57 -34.31
N ILE A 207 -22.71 -5.44 -33.90
CA ILE A 207 -21.80 -4.66 -34.72
C ILE A 207 -20.37 -4.94 -34.27
#